data_03dbc2d083a0aee509a4691bde48d2e5
#
_entry.id   03dbc2d083a0aee509a4691bde48d2e5
#
_cell.length_a   1.000
_cell.length_b   1.000
_cell.length_c   1.000
_cell.angle_alpha   90.00
_cell.angle_beta   90.00
_cell.angle_gamma   90.00
#
_symmetry.space_group_name_H-M   'P 1'
#
loop_
_entity.id
_entity.type
_entity.pdbx_description
1 polymer ?
#
loop_
_entity_poly.entity_id
_entity_poly.type
_entity_poly.pdbx_seq_one_letter_code
_entity_poly.pdbx_strand_id
1 'polypeptide(L)'
;CGDFHWMQHVDLSEINYIGGDLVSELVERNLAKYAREGIGFKKINLVKDSLPAADVILCRDCLVHMSFADVQAAFINIKRSGIKWLLTTNFPDVKRNNDIVTGQWRPINLMLPPFNLPYPAEVINENCLEIELKDKNLSLWSMKELKL
;
A
#
# COMPACT_ATOMS: atom_id res chain seq x y z
N CYS A 1 0.21 -1.37 8.12
CA CYS A 1 1.32 -0.56 8.71
C CYS A 1 2.39 -1.44 9.36
N GLY A 2 2.09 -2.73 9.51
CA GLY A 2 2.99 -3.63 10.19
C GLY A 2 3.32 -3.19 11.61
N ASP A 3 4.50 -3.54 12.08
CA ASP A 3 4.99 -3.24 13.43
C ASP A 3 5.57 -1.83 13.60
N PHE A 4 5.46 -0.99 12.59
CA PHE A 4 6.00 0.38 12.56
C PHE A 4 7.53 0.45 12.67
N HIS A 5 8.22 -0.68 12.52
CA HIS A 5 9.66 -0.77 12.78
C HIS A 5 10.51 0.20 11.94
N TRP A 6 10.33 0.23 10.64
CA TRP A 6 11.09 1.13 9.78
C TRP A 6 10.51 2.55 9.73
N MET A 7 9.17 2.68 9.81
CA MET A 7 8.49 3.98 9.74
C MET A 7 8.82 4.88 10.93
N GLN A 8 9.14 4.32 12.12
CA GLN A 8 9.55 5.10 13.29
C GLN A 8 10.83 5.92 13.07
N HIS A 9 11.62 5.57 12.05
CA HIS A 9 12.87 6.28 11.69
C HIS A 9 12.67 7.35 10.60
N VAL A 10 11.44 7.47 10.07
CA VAL A 10 11.09 8.52 9.11
C VAL A 10 10.71 9.78 9.88
N ASP A 11 11.18 10.92 9.41
CA ASP A 11 10.71 12.20 9.95
C ASP A 11 9.26 12.44 9.53
N LEU A 12 8.36 12.39 10.50
CA LEU A 12 6.92 12.59 10.33
C LEU A 12 6.44 13.90 10.95
N SER A 13 7.33 14.82 11.29
CA SER A 13 6.99 16.08 12.00
C SER A 13 5.97 16.95 11.25
N GLU A 14 6.01 16.93 9.92
CA GLU A 14 5.10 17.68 9.04
C GLU A 14 3.95 16.81 8.49
N ILE A 15 3.76 15.59 9.00
CA ILE A 15 2.81 14.61 8.46
C ILE A 15 1.85 14.13 9.55
N ASN A 16 0.55 14.19 9.27
CA ASN A 16 -0.44 13.45 10.04
C ASN A 16 -0.49 12.00 9.56
N TYR A 17 0.05 11.10 10.36
CA TYR A 17 0.17 9.67 10.02
C TYR A 17 -0.91 8.83 10.70
N ILE A 18 -1.57 7.98 9.92
CA ILE A 18 -2.49 6.94 10.42
C ILE A 18 -2.02 5.59 9.90
N GLY A 19 -1.48 4.76 10.81
CA GLY A 19 -1.13 3.38 10.51
C GLY A 19 -2.36 2.48 10.52
N GLY A 20 -2.71 1.89 9.37
CA GLY A 20 -3.80 0.92 9.24
C GLY A 20 -3.28 -0.51 9.19
N ASP A 21 -3.89 -1.44 9.94
CA ASP A 21 -3.62 -2.88 9.86
C ASP A 21 -4.87 -3.70 10.19
N LEU A 22 -4.93 -4.95 9.70
CA LEU A 22 -6.00 -5.90 10.00
C LEU A 22 -5.86 -6.54 11.38
N VAL A 23 -4.62 -6.69 11.86
CA VAL A 23 -4.28 -7.43 13.08
C VAL A 23 -4.48 -6.52 14.28
N SER A 24 -5.51 -6.79 15.10
CA SER A 24 -5.87 -5.96 16.26
C SER A 24 -4.73 -5.81 17.25
N GLU A 25 -4.07 -6.91 17.60
CA GLU A 25 -2.96 -6.96 18.57
C GLU A 25 -1.78 -6.09 18.12
N LEU A 26 -1.55 -6.04 16.81
CA LEU A 26 -0.50 -5.21 16.22
C LEU A 26 -0.85 -3.72 16.33
N VAL A 27 -2.11 -3.37 16.04
CA VAL A 27 -2.62 -2.00 16.19
C VAL A 27 -2.56 -1.53 17.64
N GLU A 28 -3.01 -2.37 18.58
CA GLU A 28 -2.98 -2.07 20.03
C GLU A 28 -1.56 -1.86 20.53
N ARG A 29 -0.62 -2.73 20.12
CA ARG A 29 0.80 -2.57 20.45
C ARG A 29 1.38 -1.28 19.90
N ASN A 30 1.07 -0.94 18.65
CA ASN A 30 1.54 0.28 18.01
C ASN A 30 0.92 1.52 18.68
N LEU A 31 -0.36 1.49 19.04
CA LEU A 31 -1.01 2.54 19.82
C LEU A 31 -0.32 2.78 21.16
N ALA A 32 -0.05 1.72 21.91
CA ALA A 32 0.61 1.83 23.21
C ALA A 32 2.05 2.35 23.13
N LYS A 33 2.76 2.00 22.04
CA LYS A 33 4.21 2.27 21.95
C LYS A 33 4.56 3.55 21.19
N TYR A 34 3.78 3.90 20.16
CA TYR A 34 4.17 4.92 19.18
C TYR A 34 3.15 6.03 18.98
N ALA A 35 1.90 5.89 19.49
CA ALA A 35 0.91 6.93 19.32
C ALA A 35 1.33 8.22 20.04
N ARG A 36 1.21 9.33 19.33
CA ARG A 36 1.47 10.69 19.81
C ARG A 36 0.76 11.69 18.92
N GLU A 37 0.85 12.97 19.24
CA GLU A 37 0.31 14.01 18.36
C GLU A 37 0.81 13.83 16.91
N GLY A 38 -0.12 13.84 15.97
CA GLY A 38 0.14 13.60 14.54
C GLY A 38 0.38 12.13 14.16
N ILE A 39 0.47 11.18 15.11
CA ILE A 39 0.68 9.75 14.81
C ILE A 39 -0.36 8.88 15.52
N GLY A 40 -1.21 8.24 14.75
CA GLY A 40 -2.25 7.32 15.23
C GLY A 40 -2.25 5.98 14.51
N PHE A 41 -2.98 5.01 15.09
CA PHE A 41 -3.12 3.68 14.50
C PHE A 41 -4.58 3.24 14.58
N LYS A 42 -5.05 2.52 13.56
CA LYS A 42 -6.42 2.02 13.50
C LYS A 42 -6.46 0.62 12.89
N LYS A 43 -7.38 -0.21 13.38
CA LYS A 43 -7.74 -1.42 12.66
C LYS A 43 -8.48 -1.04 11.39
N ILE A 44 -7.94 -1.43 10.23
CA ILE A 44 -8.49 -1.08 8.91
C ILE A 44 -8.37 -2.28 7.98
N ASN A 45 -9.50 -2.68 7.42
CA ASN A 45 -9.54 -3.56 6.25
C ASN A 45 -9.59 -2.69 4.99
N LEU A 46 -8.49 -2.70 4.22
CA LEU A 46 -8.35 -1.87 3.02
C LEU A 46 -9.46 -2.11 1.97
N VAL A 47 -10.03 -3.31 1.96
CA VAL A 47 -11.05 -3.71 0.98
C VAL A 47 -12.46 -3.29 1.40
N LYS A 48 -12.76 -3.30 2.72
CA LYS A 48 -14.14 -3.25 3.22
C LYS A 48 -14.47 -2.02 4.06
N ASP A 49 -13.48 -1.49 4.80
CA ASP A 49 -13.74 -0.44 5.77
C ASP A 49 -13.68 0.95 5.12
N SER A 50 -14.38 1.90 5.72
CA SER A 50 -14.21 3.31 5.37
C SER A 50 -12.81 3.77 5.73
N LEU A 51 -12.08 4.29 4.75
CA LEU A 51 -10.73 4.80 4.96
C LEU A 51 -10.76 6.21 5.55
N PRO A 52 -9.82 6.55 6.43
CA PRO A 52 -9.68 7.90 6.93
C PRO A 52 -9.32 8.86 5.79
N ALA A 53 -9.72 10.13 5.93
CA ALA A 53 -9.32 11.17 5.00
C ALA A 53 -7.79 11.31 5.01
N ALA A 54 -7.18 11.28 3.84
CA ALA A 54 -5.74 11.42 3.66
C ALA A 54 -5.42 11.96 2.25
N ASP A 55 -4.27 12.56 2.07
CA ASP A 55 -3.79 12.96 0.74
C ASP A 55 -3.13 11.79 0.02
N VAL A 56 -2.40 10.95 0.74
CA VAL A 56 -1.65 9.81 0.21
C VAL A 56 -1.96 8.56 1.02
N ILE A 57 -2.10 7.43 0.35
CA ILE A 57 -2.08 6.11 0.98
C ILE A 57 -0.81 5.37 0.57
N LEU A 58 -0.06 4.86 1.57
CA LEU A 58 1.09 4.00 1.36
C LEU A 58 0.69 2.54 1.58
N CYS A 59 0.74 1.74 0.51
CA CYS A 59 0.48 0.30 0.52
C CYS A 59 1.76 -0.49 0.21
N ARG A 60 2.79 -0.32 1.05
CA ARG A 60 4.06 -1.04 0.89
C ARG A 60 3.89 -2.50 1.31
N ASP A 61 4.28 -3.43 0.43
CA ASP A 61 4.19 -4.89 0.64
C ASP A 61 2.80 -5.37 1.10
N CYS A 62 1.73 -4.74 0.58
CA CYS A 62 0.36 -5.06 0.92
C CYS A 62 -0.38 -5.77 -0.23
N LEU A 63 -0.44 -5.15 -1.41
CA LEU A 63 -1.18 -5.68 -2.56
C LEU A 63 -0.57 -6.97 -3.13
N VAL A 64 0.70 -7.22 -2.86
CA VAL A 64 1.41 -8.47 -3.21
C VAL A 64 0.85 -9.70 -2.50
N HIS A 65 0.07 -9.50 -1.43
CA HIS A 65 -0.58 -10.56 -0.65
C HIS A 65 -2.09 -10.70 -0.93
N MET A 66 -2.62 -9.96 -1.88
CA MET A 66 -4.06 -9.93 -2.18
C MET A 66 -4.39 -10.61 -3.51
N SER A 67 -5.52 -11.31 -3.58
CA SER A 67 -6.08 -11.77 -4.85
C SER A 67 -6.35 -10.61 -5.80
N PHE A 68 -6.48 -10.87 -7.10
CA PHE A 68 -6.83 -9.83 -8.07
C PHE A 68 -8.14 -9.12 -7.70
N ALA A 69 -9.14 -9.88 -7.25
CA ALA A 69 -10.42 -9.33 -6.83
C ALA A 69 -10.27 -8.37 -5.64
N ASP A 70 -9.46 -8.73 -4.65
CA ASP A 70 -9.22 -7.88 -3.47
C ASP A 70 -8.38 -6.64 -3.83
N VAL A 71 -7.40 -6.75 -4.73
CA VAL A 71 -6.64 -5.59 -5.22
C VAL A 71 -7.58 -4.60 -5.93
N GLN A 72 -8.47 -5.08 -6.81
CA GLN A 72 -9.44 -4.23 -7.49
C GLN A 72 -10.42 -3.58 -6.50
N ALA A 73 -10.92 -4.34 -5.52
CA ALA A 73 -11.79 -3.82 -4.46
C ALA A 73 -11.08 -2.76 -3.61
N ALA A 74 -9.80 -2.97 -3.29
CA ALA A 74 -8.98 -1.98 -2.58
C ALA A 74 -8.85 -0.68 -3.40
N PHE A 75 -8.55 -0.76 -4.69
CA PHE A 75 -8.48 0.42 -5.56
C PHE A 75 -9.81 1.21 -5.59
N ILE A 76 -10.93 0.49 -5.74
CA ILE A 76 -12.26 1.11 -5.71
C ILE A 76 -12.50 1.81 -4.37
N ASN A 77 -12.15 1.15 -3.26
CA ASN A 77 -12.33 1.70 -1.92
C ASN A 77 -11.46 2.93 -1.69
N ILE A 78 -10.18 2.90 -2.10
CA ILE A 78 -9.27 4.05 -2.04
C ILE A 78 -9.83 5.22 -2.86
N LYS A 79 -10.30 4.96 -4.07
CA LYS A 79 -10.90 6.00 -4.92
C LYS A 79 -12.15 6.63 -4.30
N ARG A 80 -13.01 5.80 -3.70
CA ARG A 80 -14.24 6.26 -3.00
C ARG A 80 -13.94 7.10 -1.76
N SER A 81 -12.82 6.87 -1.09
CA SER A 81 -12.43 7.64 0.10
C SER A 81 -11.98 9.07 -0.21
N GLY A 82 -11.74 9.40 -1.49
CA GLY A 82 -11.25 10.71 -1.91
C GLY A 82 -9.73 10.89 -1.73
N ILE A 83 -9.00 9.84 -1.38
CA ILE A 83 -7.53 9.86 -1.34
C ILE A 83 -6.99 10.18 -2.74
N LYS A 84 -6.04 11.10 -2.82
CA LYS A 84 -5.55 11.63 -4.10
C LYS A 84 -4.45 10.77 -4.71
N TRP A 85 -3.60 10.18 -3.87
CA TRP A 85 -2.41 9.48 -4.32
C TRP A 85 -2.29 8.09 -3.70
N LEU A 86 -1.92 7.12 -4.52
CA LEU A 86 -1.56 5.77 -4.12
C LEU A 86 -0.07 5.57 -4.34
N LEU A 87 0.69 5.35 -3.26
CA LEU A 87 2.09 4.93 -3.28
C LEU A 87 2.14 3.45 -2.90
N THR A 88 2.55 2.59 -3.80
CA THR A 88 2.50 1.14 -3.54
C THR A 88 3.62 0.37 -4.20
N THR A 89 3.92 -0.80 -3.62
CA THR A 89 4.89 -1.75 -4.18
C THR A 89 4.48 -2.21 -5.56
N ASN A 90 5.44 -2.19 -6.49
CA ASN A 90 5.29 -2.64 -7.86
C ASN A 90 6.56 -3.36 -8.34
N PHE A 91 6.43 -4.30 -9.26
CA PHE A 91 7.51 -5.10 -9.85
C PHE A 91 7.44 -5.02 -11.38
N PRO A 92 8.04 -3.99 -12.01
CA PRO A 92 7.89 -3.74 -13.44
C PRO A 92 8.50 -4.81 -14.35
N ASP A 93 9.44 -5.62 -13.87
CA ASP A 93 10.05 -6.70 -14.65
C ASP A 93 9.16 -7.95 -14.77
N VAL A 94 8.11 -8.06 -13.96
CA VAL A 94 7.07 -9.09 -14.09
C VAL A 94 6.39 -8.94 -15.45
N LYS A 95 6.41 -10.01 -16.26
CA LYS A 95 5.85 -10.03 -17.63
C LYS A 95 4.40 -10.46 -17.69
N ARG A 96 3.93 -11.16 -16.65
CA ARG A 96 2.55 -11.63 -16.51
C ARG A 96 2.19 -11.73 -15.03
N ASN A 97 1.07 -11.13 -14.66
CA ASN A 97 0.51 -11.32 -13.33
C ASN A 97 -0.14 -12.70 -13.18
N ASN A 98 0.04 -13.31 -12.03
CA ASN A 98 -0.68 -14.52 -11.63
C ASN A 98 -1.58 -14.19 -10.44
N ASP A 99 -2.78 -14.74 -10.43
CA ASP A 99 -3.67 -14.59 -9.28
C ASP A 99 -3.23 -15.49 -8.14
N ILE A 100 -3.60 -15.11 -6.93
CA ILE A 100 -3.32 -15.84 -5.68
C ILE A 100 -4.56 -15.82 -4.79
N VAL A 101 -4.60 -16.73 -3.83
CA VAL A 101 -5.52 -16.60 -2.70
C VAL A 101 -4.95 -15.54 -1.74
N THR A 102 -5.80 -14.60 -1.30
CA THR A 102 -5.40 -13.57 -0.35
C THR A 102 -4.75 -14.18 0.89
N GLY A 103 -3.58 -13.68 1.26
CA GLY A 103 -2.68 -14.21 2.28
C GLY A 103 -1.44 -14.93 1.73
N GLN A 104 -1.44 -15.35 0.47
CA GLN A 104 -0.24 -15.80 -0.23
C GLN A 104 0.60 -14.61 -0.68
N TRP A 105 1.71 -14.84 -1.37
CA TRP A 105 2.58 -13.80 -1.89
C TRP A 105 2.90 -14.03 -3.37
N ARG A 106 3.00 -12.94 -4.13
CA ARG A 106 3.58 -12.92 -5.49
C ARG A 106 4.08 -11.52 -5.84
N PRO A 107 5.10 -11.35 -6.70
CA PRO A 107 5.41 -10.07 -7.30
C PRO A 107 4.27 -9.66 -8.24
N ILE A 108 3.95 -8.36 -8.29
CA ILE A 108 2.84 -7.82 -9.07
C ILE A 108 3.28 -6.62 -9.89
N ASN A 109 2.93 -6.61 -11.17
CA ASN A 109 3.07 -5.46 -12.06
C ASN A 109 1.70 -4.83 -12.29
N LEU A 110 1.45 -3.71 -11.63
CA LEU A 110 0.15 -3.04 -11.70
C LEU A 110 -0.13 -2.38 -13.07
N MET A 111 0.89 -2.23 -13.92
CA MET A 111 0.72 -1.72 -15.29
C MET A 111 0.23 -2.79 -16.28
N LEU A 112 0.25 -4.07 -15.89
CA LEU A 112 -0.22 -5.20 -16.71
C LEU A 112 -1.64 -5.63 -16.35
N PRO A 113 -2.32 -6.38 -17.24
CA PRO A 113 -3.59 -7.02 -16.92
C PRO A 113 -3.52 -7.84 -15.61
N PRO A 114 -4.59 -7.88 -14.82
CA PRO A 114 -5.90 -7.27 -15.08
C PRO A 114 -6.04 -5.80 -14.66
N PHE A 115 -4.98 -5.17 -14.12
CA PHE A 115 -5.06 -3.84 -13.53
C PHE A 115 -4.91 -2.72 -14.56
N ASN A 116 -3.94 -2.84 -15.48
CA ASN A 116 -3.69 -1.89 -16.57
C ASN A 116 -3.57 -0.43 -16.12
N LEU A 117 -2.93 -0.20 -14.97
CA LEU A 117 -2.68 1.16 -14.52
C LEU A 117 -1.77 1.90 -15.51
N PRO A 118 -1.92 3.22 -15.67
CA PRO A 118 -1.04 4.01 -16.50
C PRO A 118 0.40 3.98 -15.95
N TYR A 119 1.34 4.59 -16.67
CA TYR A 119 2.68 4.77 -16.14
C TYR A 119 2.62 5.62 -14.86
N PRO A 120 3.34 5.25 -13.78
CA PRO A 120 3.29 5.98 -12.51
C PRO A 120 3.88 7.39 -12.66
N ALA A 121 3.38 8.33 -11.86
CA ALA A 121 3.90 9.70 -11.82
C ALA A 121 5.34 9.75 -11.29
N GLU A 122 5.66 8.91 -10.30
CA GLU A 122 6.99 8.79 -9.70
C GLU A 122 7.29 7.34 -9.36
N VAL A 123 8.58 7.00 -9.36
CA VAL A 123 9.09 5.66 -9.03
C VAL A 123 10.29 5.79 -8.09
N ILE A 124 10.24 5.09 -6.95
CA ILE A 124 11.33 5.02 -5.98
C ILE A 124 11.81 3.57 -5.93
N ASN A 125 13.02 3.30 -6.41
CA ASN A 125 13.62 1.97 -6.30
C ASN A 125 13.95 1.69 -4.83
N GLU A 126 13.49 0.55 -4.30
CA GLU A 126 13.75 0.15 -2.91
C GLU A 126 15.14 -0.49 -2.72
N ASN A 127 15.93 -0.65 -3.80
CA ASN A 127 17.25 -1.30 -3.78
C ASN A 127 17.22 -2.67 -3.09
N CYS A 128 16.21 -3.49 -3.43
CA CYS A 128 16.06 -4.81 -2.86
C CYS A 128 17.32 -5.66 -3.09
N LEU A 129 17.84 -6.27 -2.03
CA LEU A 129 19.07 -7.06 -2.09
C LEU A 129 18.85 -8.45 -2.72
N GLU A 130 17.61 -8.90 -2.81
CA GLU A 130 17.25 -10.15 -3.48
C GLU A 130 17.32 -9.95 -4.99
N ILE A 131 18.24 -10.69 -5.65
CA ILE A 131 18.54 -10.53 -7.08
C ILE A 131 17.30 -10.69 -7.96
N GLU A 132 16.40 -11.60 -7.58
CA GLU A 132 15.15 -11.89 -8.29
C GLU A 132 14.08 -10.78 -8.12
N LEU A 133 14.26 -9.89 -7.15
CA LEU A 133 13.33 -8.82 -6.79
C LEU A 133 13.98 -7.43 -6.87
N LYS A 134 15.09 -7.30 -7.59
CA LYS A 134 15.85 -6.04 -7.71
C LYS A 134 15.07 -4.89 -8.36
N ASP A 135 14.01 -5.21 -9.11
CA ASP A 135 13.10 -4.25 -9.73
C ASP A 135 12.01 -3.74 -8.78
N LYS A 136 11.95 -4.30 -7.55
CA LYS A 136 11.01 -3.85 -6.52
C LYS A 136 11.12 -2.35 -6.32
N ASN A 137 10.00 -1.67 -6.45
CA ASN A 137 9.92 -0.23 -6.25
C ASN A 137 8.62 0.17 -5.55
N LEU A 138 8.58 1.41 -5.07
CA LEU A 138 7.36 2.12 -4.74
C LEU A 138 7.01 3.02 -5.92
N SER A 139 5.86 2.78 -6.49
CA SER A 139 5.31 3.57 -7.59
C SER A 139 4.15 4.43 -7.10
N LEU A 140 4.11 5.69 -7.56
CA LEU A 140 3.11 6.68 -7.20
C LEU A 140 2.11 6.88 -8.33
N TRP A 141 0.82 6.69 -8.05
CA TRP A 141 -0.28 6.95 -8.99
C TRP A 141 -1.26 7.99 -8.48
N SER A 142 -1.72 8.87 -9.37
CA SER A 142 -2.86 9.74 -9.12
C SER A 142 -4.15 8.92 -9.20
N MET A 143 -4.92 8.86 -8.11
CA MET A 143 -6.21 8.15 -8.08
C MET A 143 -7.24 8.74 -9.03
N LYS A 144 -7.10 10.01 -9.43
CA LYS A 144 -7.96 10.66 -10.42
C LYS A 144 -7.79 10.06 -11.81
N GLU A 145 -6.58 9.65 -12.17
CA GLU A 145 -6.24 9.15 -13.50
C GLU A 145 -6.56 7.65 -13.66
N LEU A 146 -6.77 6.93 -12.56
CA LEU A 146 -7.09 5.52 -12.63
C LEU A 146 -8.51 5.29 -13.15
N LYS A 147 -8.61 4.53 -14.23
CA LYS A 147 -9.89 4.02 -14.79
C LYS A 147 -10.22 2.70 -14.10
N LEU A 148 -10.93 2.78 -12.98
CA LEU A 148 -11.31 1.65 -12.12
C LEU A 148 -12.77 1.29 -12.32
#